data_07ff2b736601950f130484f88cdda81f
#
_entry.id   07ff2b736601950f130484f88cdda81f
#
_cell.length_a   1.000
_cell.length_b   1.000
_cell.length_c   1.000
_cell.angle_alpha   90.00
_cell.angle_beta   90.00
_cell.angle_gamma   90.00
#
_symmetry.space_group_name_H-M   'P 1'
#
loop_
_entity.id
_entity.type
_entity.pdbx_description
1 polymer ?
#
loop_
_entity_poly.entity_id
_entity_poly.type
_entity_poly.pdbx_seq_one_letter_code
_entity_poly.pdbx_strand_id
1 'polypeptide(L)'
;MLPAASVPLDLYPPVSHDPRWWWVVAGCLLATVAVMWGCRRVLAAIDSAAAGDGPVTLETVRAAALQDLEEAKDASERGESDRAVCRRISIALRRFVGIVCDNDLDYEGLDDLSRRADEDARLKPVVEVVKRCYQVEFDPSGHDVDPDELVSMAVRTVRSWS
;
A
#
# COMPACT_ATOMS: atom_id res chain seq x y z
N MET A 1 -25.04 -71.36 8.14
CA MET A 1 -25.82 -70.25 8.74
C MET A 1 -24.91 -69.54 9.69
N LEU A 2 -24.37 -68.40 9.28
CA LEU A 2 -23.57 -67.51 10.12
C LEU A 2 -24.50 -66.49 10.81
N PRO A 3 -24.37 -66.28 12.12
CA PRO A 3 -25.20 -65.29 12.81
C PRO A 3 -24.76 -63.89 12.38
N ALA A 4 -25.72 -63.07 11.96
CA ALA A 4 -25.51 -61.65 11.68
C ALA A 4 -25.20 -60.94 13.00
N ALA A 5 -23.94 -60.47 13.15
CA ALA A 5 -23.58 -59.61 14.25
C ALA A 5 -24.24 -58.23 14.04
N SER A 6 -25.21 -57.94 14.87
CA SER A 6 -25.80 -56.58 14.97
C SER A 6 -24.75 -55.64 15.57
N VAL A 7 -24.17 -54.80 14.74
CA VAL A 7 -23.31 -53.69 15.18
C VAL A 7 -24.23 -52.68 15.91
N PRO A 8 -24.02 -52.39 17.20
CA PRO A 8 -24.78 -51.32 17.85
C PRO A 8 -24.36 -49.98 17.22
N LEU A 9 -25.29 -49.34 16.53
CA LEU A 9 -25.18 -47.96 16.12
C LEU A 9 -25.37 -47.09 17.38
N ASP A 10 -24.30 -46.93 18.14
CA ASP A 10 -24.25 -45.86 19.15
C ASP A 10 -24.22 -44.53 18.40
N LEU A 11 -25.42 -44.02 18.11
CA LEU A 11 -25.61 -42.65 17.69
C LEU A 11 -25.25 -41.79 18.88
N TYR A 12 -24.11 -41.09 18.76
CA TYR A 12 -23.73 -40.05 19.72
C TYR A 12 -24.90 -39.10 19.91
N PRO A 13 -25.30 -38.84 21.18
CA PRO A 13 -26.35 -37.87 21.43
C PRO A 13 -25.96 -36.53 20.83
N PRO A 14 -26.91 -35.79 20.24
CA PRO A 14 -26.63 -34.50 19.67
C PRO A 14 -25.99 -33.61 20.73
N VAL A 15 -24.82 -33.09 20.42
CA VAL A 15 -24.07 -32.18 21.31
C VAL A 15 -24.98 -30.98 21.59
N SER A 16 -25.47 -30.86 22.82
CA SER A 16 -26.28 -29.73 23.24
C SER A 16 -25.42 -28.46 23.15
N HIS A 17 -25.77 -27.58 22.24
CA HIS A 17 -25.07 -26.31 22.08
C HIS A 17 -25.32 -25.47 23.33
N ASP A 18 -24.28 -25.20 24.10
CA ASP A 18 -24.35 -24.27 25.24
C ASP A 18 -24.73 -22.87 24.71
N PRO A 19 -25.84 -22.25 25.16
CA PRO A 19 -26.28 -20.94 24.69
C PRO A 19 -25.23 -19.84 24.92
N ARG A 20 -24.20 -20.07 25.74
CA ARG A 20 -23.06 -19.14 25.93
C ARG A 20 -22.26 -18.90 24.68
N TRP A 21 -22.21 -19.85 23.73
CA TRP A 21 -21.52 -19.68 22.45
C TRP A 21 -22.14 -18.59 21.59
N TRP A 22 -23.43 -18.35 21.69
CA TRP A 22 -24.09 -17.26 20.97
C TRP A 22 -23.61 -15.88 21.39
N TRP A 23 -23.21 -15.70 22.65
CA TRP A 23 -22.64 -14.46 23.15
C TRP A 23 -21.23 -14.22 22.58
N VAL A 24 -20.45 -15.29 22.42
CA VAL A 24 -19.12 -15.20 21.80
C VAL A 24 -19.26 -14.81 20.31
N VAL A 25 -20.17 -15.46 19.59
CA VAL A 25 -20.43 -15.14 18.17
C VAL A 25 -20.93 -13.69 18.01
N ALA A 26 -21.86 -13.25 18.85
CA ALA A 26 -22.36 -11.87 18.84
C ALA A 26 -21.23 -10.87 19.15
N GLY A 27 -20.39 -11.17 20.13
CA GLY A 27 -19.21 -10.35 20.46
C GLY A 27 -18.21 -10.22 19.32
N CYS A 28 -17.89 -11.33 18.65
CA CYS A 28 -17.03 -11.33 17.48
C CYS A 28 -17.60 -10.53 16.30
N LEU A 29 -18.91 -10.66 16.03
CA LEU A 29 -19.59 -9.89 14.99
C LEU A 29 -19.55 -8.38 15.29
N LEU A 30 -19.85 -7.98 16.52
CA LEU A 30 -19.79 -6.59 16.94
C LEU A 30 -18.37 -6.03 16.83
N ALA A 31 -17.35 -6.78 17.25
CA ALA A 31 -15.96 -6.39 17.11
C ALA A 31 -15.55 -6.20 15.64
N THR A 32 -15.96 -7.13 14.77
CA THR A 32 -15.70 -7.05 13.32
C THR A 32 -16.35 -5.81 12.71
N VAL A 33 -17.61 -5.54 13.05
CA VAL A 33 -18.33 -4.34 12.58
C VAL A 33 -17.66 -3.06 13.08
N ALA A 34 -17.24 -3.02 14.35
CA ALA A 34 -16.58 -1.87 14.94
C ALA A 34 -15.22 -1.59 14.27
N VAL A 35 -14.41 -2.64 14.01
CA VAL A 35 -13.14 -2.52 13.28
C VAL A 35 -13.39 -2.03 11.86
N MET A 36 -14.35 -2.62 11.14
CA MET A 36 -14.66 -2.25 9.77
C MET A 36 -15.14 -0.79 9.69
N TRP A 37 -15.96 -0.35 10.65
CA TRP A 37 -16.43 1.03 10.73
C TRP A 37 -15.31 2.01 11.09
N GLY A 38 -14.42 1.63 12.01
CA GLY A 38 -13.22 2.38 12.36
C GLY A 38 -12.29 2.56 11.15
N CYS A 39 -11.98 1.48 10.44
CA CYS A 39 -11.19 1.53 9.21
C CYS A 39 -11.81 2.43 8.15
N ARG A 40 -13.13 2.33 7.92
CA ARG A 40 -13.82 3.20 6.95
C ARG A 40 -13.78 4.68 7.36
N ARG A 41 -13.87 4.99 8.66
CA ARG A 41 -13.74 6.36 9.14
C ARG A 41 -12.33 6.92 8.97
N VAL A 42 -11.32 6.10 9.26
CA VAL A 42 -9.91 6.50 9.05
C VAL A 42 -9.62 6.70 7.57
N LEU A 43 -10.06 5.79 6.70
CA LEU A 43 -9.92 5.94 5.25
C LEU A 43 -10.66 7.19 4.74
N ALA A 44 -11.90 7.41 5.16
CA ALA A 44 -12.64 8.63 4.77
C ALA A 44 -12.00 9.92 5.30
N ALA A 45 -11.36 9.88 6.48
CA ALA A 45 -10.61 11.03 7.00
C ALA A 45 -9.32 11.28 6.20
N ILE A 46 -8.65 10.21 5.75
CA ILE A 46 -7.48 10.31 4.87
C ILE A 46 -7.91 10.83 3.49
N ASP A 47 -9.00 10.30 2.93
CA ASP A 47 -9.53 10.76 1.64
C ASP A 47 -10.01 12.22 1.71
N SER A 48 -10.64 12.64 2.81
CA SER A 48 -11.06 14.04 2.98
C SER A 48 -9.89 14.99 3.27
N ALA A 49 -8.82 14.51 3.88
CA ALA A 49 -7.58 15.27 4.05
C ALA A 49 -6.78 15.38 2.74
N ALA A 50 -6.90 14.37 1.87
CA ALA A 50 -6.31 14.37 0.53
C ALA A 50 -7.17 15.11 -0.50
N ALA A 51 -8.50 15.12 -0.33
CA ALA A 51 -9.43 15.93 -1.11
C ALA A 51 -9.50 17.34 -0.49
N GLY A 52 -8.46 18.14 -0.68
CA GLY A 52 -8.62 19.59 -0.57
C GLY A 52 -9.81 20.01 -1.44
N ASP A 53 -10.62 20.96 -0.96
CA ASP A 53 -11.94 21.40 -1.49
C ASP A 53 -11.90 21.99 -2.93
N GLY A 54 -10.91 21.58 -3.75
CA GLY A 54 -10.71 22.02 -5.13
C GLY A 54 -10.73 20.86 -6.12
N PRO A 55 -11.00 21.15 -7.40
CA PRO A 55 -10.92 20.15 -8.45
C PRO A 55 -9.52 19.52 -8.46
N VAL A 56 -9.44 18.18 -8.58
CA VAL A 56 -8.18 17.46 -8.72
C VAL A 56 -7.55 17.89 -10.04
N THR A 57 -6.60 18.80 -9.96
CA THR A 57 -5.84 19.29 -11.13
C THR A 57 -4.42 18.70 -11.07
N LEU A 58 -3.76 18.62 -12.22
CA LEU A 58 -2.36 18.21 -12.27
C LEU A 58 -1.48 19.03 -11.30
N GLU A 59 -1.79 20.32 -11.15
CA GLU A 59 -1.06 21.22 -10.24
C GLU A 59 -1.24 20.84 -8.77
N THR A 60 -2.47 20.51 -8.35
CA THR A 60 -2.72 20.08 -6.96
C THR A 60 -2.06 18.74 -6.65
N VAL A 61 -2.10 17.79 -7.59
CA VAL A 61 -1.43 16.48 -7.45
C VAL A 61 0.08 16.64 -7.43
N ARG A 62 0.62 17.50 -8.29
CA ARG A 62 2.05 17.83 -8.32
C ARG A 62 2.51 18.46 -7.01
N ALA A 63 1.74 19.43 -6.49
CA ALA A 63 2.06 20.08 -5.21
C ALA A 63 2.08 19.08 -4.05
N ALA A 64 1.11 18.19 -3.98
CA ALA A 64 1.07 17.12 -2.98
C ALA A 64 2.28 16.17 -3.09
N ALA A 65 2.62 15.74 -4.31
CA ALA A 65 3.78 14.87 -4.53
C ALA A 65 5.11 15.56 -4.15
N LEU A 66 5.24 16.84 -4.43
CA LEU A 66 6.43 17.61 -4.03
C LEU A 66 6.52 17.77 -2.52
N GLN A 67 5.39 17.92 -1.82
CA GLN A 67 5.36 17.92 -0.36
C GLN A 67 5.77 16.56 0.22
N ASP A 68 5.24 15.45 -0.30
CA ASP A 68 5.63 14.10 0.13
C ASP A 68 7.15 13.86 -0.07
N LEU A 69 7.72 14.38 -1.15
CA LEU A 69 9.17 14.30 -1.42
C LEU A 69 10.00 15.20 -0.50
N GLU A 70 9.51 16.37 -0.13
CA GLU A 70 10.16 17.22 0.87
C GLU A 70 10.17 16.55 2.25
N GLU A 71 9.06 15.90 2.64
CA GLU A 71 9.01 15.09 3.85
C GLU A 71 10.01 13.92 3.84
N ALA A 72 10.23 13.30 2.66
CA ALA A 72 11.25 12.27 2.50
C ALA A 72 12.67 12.82 2.67
N LYS A 73 12.93 14.04 2.18
CA LYS A 73 14.19 14.74 2.37
C LYS A 73 14.44 15.09 3.83
N ASP A 74 13.42 15.66 4.49
CA ASP A 74 13.50 15.95 5.92
C ASP A 74 13.77 14.69 6.76
N ALA A 75 13.24 13.55 6.33
CA ALA A 75 13.49 12.25 6.97
C ALA A 75 14.96 11.84 6.81
N SER A 76 15.58 12.05 5.64
CA SER A 76 17.01 11.86 5.40
C SER A 76 17.86 12.76 6.31
N GLU A 77 17.53 14.05 6.37
CA GLU A 77 18.23 15.02 7.22
C GLU A 77 18.12 14.70 8.72
N ARG A 78 17.03 14.07 9.17
CA ARG A 78 16.87 13.58 10.55
C ARG A 78 17.63 12.30 10.83
N GLY A 79 18.29 11.71 9.84
CA GLY A 79 19.04 10.46 9.96
C GLY A 79 18.17 9.21 9.99
N GLU A 80 16.99 9.24 9.36
CA GLU A 80 16.25 8.01 9.08
C GLU A 80 17.07 7.10 8.15
N SER A 81 16.82 5.79 8.21
CA SER A 81 17.57 4.86 7.36
C SER A 81 17.27 5.08 5.87
N ASP A 82 18.28 4.90 5.02
CA ASP A 82 18.17 5.04 3.56
C ASP A 82 17.01 4.22 2.98
N ARG A 83 16.77 3.02 3.55
CA ARG A 83 15.60 2.18 3.19
C ARG A 83 14.27 2.87 3.46
N ALA A 84 14.15 3.57 4.59
CA ALA A 84 12.91 4.26 4.94
C ALA A 84 12.69 5.46 4.02
N VAL A 85 13.75 6.20 3.72
CA VAL A 85 13.70 7.33 2.78
C VAL A 85 13.35 6.86 1.37
N CYS A 86 14.02 5.83 0.84
CA CYS A 86 13.75 5.25 -0.47
C CYS A 86 12.29 4.72 -0.58
N ARG A 87 11.78 4.12 0.48
CA ARG A 87 10.38 3.70 0.52
C ARG A 87 9.42 4.88 0.41
N ARG A 88 9.67 5.99 1.10
CA ARG A 88 8.85 7.21 1.02
C ARG A 88 8.86 7.79 -0.40
N ILE A 89 10.03 7.89 -1.02
CA ILE A 89 10.20 8.36 -2.41
C ILE A 89 9.39 7.48 -3.37
N SER A 90 9.53 6.16 -3.23
CA SER A 90 8.83 5.19 -4.07
C SER A 90 7.31 5.30 -3.95
N ILE A 91 6.79 5.45 -2.72
CA ILE A 91 5.36 5.63 -2.47
C ILE A 91 4.86 6.95 -3.06
N ALA A 92 5.58 8.06 -2.85
CA ALA A 92 5.21 9.38 -3.37
C ALA A 92 5.11 9.38 -4.90
N LEU A 93 6.11 8.80 -5.60
CA LEU A 93 6.11 8.71 -7.05
C LEU A 93 4.99 7.82 -7.60
N ARG A 94 4.76 6.65 -7.01
CA ARG A 94 3.71 5.73 -7.43
C ARG A 94 2.32 6.35 -7.26
N ARG A 95 2.08 6.99 -6.11
CA ARG A 95 0.84 7.72 -5.84
C ARG A 95 0.62 8.83 -6.86
N PHE A 96 1.66 9.63 -7.13
CA PHE A 96 1.60 10.69 -8.15
C PHE A 96 1.18 10.15 -9.50
N VAL A 97 1.88 9.12 -9.99
CA VAL A 97 1.61 8.53 -11.31
C VAL A 97 0.25 7.84 -11.34
N GLY A 98 -0.14 7.13 -10.26
CA GLY A 98 -1.46 6.49 -10.17
C GLY A 98 -2.59 7.49 -10.36
N ILE A 99 -2.52 8.66 -9.72
CA ILE A 99 -3.54 9.70 -9.85
C ILE A 99 -3.50 10.36 -11.24
N VAL A 100 -2.30 10.68 -11.75
CA VAL A 100 -2.17 11.42 -13.02
C VAL A 100 -2.51 10.55 -14.24
N CYS A 101 -2.23 9.25 -14.17
CA CYS A 101 -2.56 8.31 -15.25
C CYS A 101 -3.94 7.67 -15.08
N ASP A 102 -4.71 8.02 -14.02
CA ASP A 102 -6.02 7.44 -13.70
C ASP A 102 -5.97 5.89 -13.68
N ASN A 103 -4.97 5.34 -13.00
CA ASN A 103 -4.65 3.92 -12.98
C ASN A 103 -4.22 3.45 -11.60
N ASP A 104 -4.38 2.15 -11.32
CA ASP A 104 -3.95 1.49 -10.07
C ASP A 104 -2.41 1.24 -10.01
N LEU A 105 -1.61 2.15 -10.56
CA LEU A 105 -0.14 2.03 -10.66
C LEU A 105 0.57 2.01 -9.31
N ASP A 106 -0.06 2.50 -8.27
CA ASP A 106 0.44 2.46 -6.89
C ASP A 106 0.51 1.04 -6.30
N TYR A 107 -0.30 0.11 -6.83
CA TYR A 107 -0.32 -1.31 -6.42
C TYR A 107 0.47 -2.23 -7.37
N GLU A 108 0.91 -1.75 -8.53
CA GLU A 108 1.64 -2.56 -9.50
C GLU A 108 3.08 -2.86 -9.06
N GLY A 109 3.58 -4.04 -9.42
CA GLY A 109 4.98 -4.42 -9.24
C GLY A 109 5.92 -3.59 -10.12
N LEU A 110 7.24 -3.64 -9.82
CA LEU A 110 8.24 -2.93 -10.63
C LEU A 110 8.26 -3.42 -12.08
N ASP A 111 8.03 -4.70 -12.31
CA ASP A 111 8.02 -5.31 -13.66
C ASP A 111 6.82 -4.80 -14.48
N ASP A 112 5.65 -4.66 -13.85
CA ASP A 112 4.46 -4.12 -14.50
C ASP A 112 4.62 -2.65 -14.83
N LEU A 113 5.15 -1.88 -13.90
CA LEU A 113 5.47 -0.47 -14.10
C LEU A 113 6.51 -0.29 -15.23
N SER A 114 7.51 -1.18 -15.30
CA SER A 114 8.53 -1.17 -16.36
C SER A 114 7.91 -1.46 -17.73
N ARG A 115 7.03 -2.45 -17.82
CA ARG A 115 6.31 -2.78 -19.05
C ARG A 115 5.44 -1.61 -19.54
N ARG A 116 4.76 -0.91 -18.62
CA ARG A 116 4.00 0.30 -18.97
C ARG A 116 4.88 1.45 -19.45
N ALA A 117 6.09 1.56 -18.92
CA ALA A 117 7.06 2.56 -19.37
C ALA A 117 7.57 2.30 -20.81
N ASP A 118 7.43 1.08 -21.32
CA ASP A 118 7.68 0.79 -22.75
C ASP A 118 6.54 1.32 -23.64
N GLU A 119 5.32 1.37 -23.09
CA GLU A 119 4.13 1.91 -23.79
C GLU A 119 4.01 3.44 -23.61
N ASP A 120 4.34 3.97 -22.43
CA ASP A 120 4.34 5.40 -22.13
C ASP A 120 5.72 5.89 -21.68
N ALA A 121 6.42 6.56 -22.59
CA ALA A 121 7.77 7.06 -22.34
C ALA A 121 7.88 8.04 -21.17
N ARG A 122 6.77 8.67 -20.74
CA ARG A 122 6.74 9.59 -19.59
C ARG A 122 7.01 8.86 -18.27
N LEU A 123 6.70 7.56 -18.23
CA LEU A 123 6.94 6.72 -17.05
C LEU A 123 8.42 6.33 -16.86
N LYS A 124 9.25 6.40 -17.91
CA LYS A 124 10.66 5.97 -17.83
C LYS A 124 11.45 6.63 -16.71
N PRO A 125 11.38 7.96 -16.49
CA PRO A 125 12.06 8.59 -15.37
C PRO A 125 11.57 8.12 -14.01
N VAL A 126 10.27 7.83 -13.87
CA VAL A 126 9.67 7.31 -12.64
C VAL A 126 10.21 5.90 -12.35
N VAL A 127 10.19 5.02 -13.37
CA VAL A 127 10.71 3.65 -13.26
C VAL A 127 12.17 3.66 -12.84
N GLU A 128 12.97 4.55 -13.41
CA GLU A 128 14.41 4.64 -13.06
C GLU A 128 14.61 4.99 -11.58
N VAL A 129 13.87 5.97 -11.06
CA VAL A 129 13.97 6.33 -9.63
C VAL A 129 13.46 5.19 -8.75
N VAL A 130 12.29 4.63 -9.06
CA VAL A 130 11.71 3.53 -8.28
C VAL A 130 12.62 2.31 -8.28
N LYS A 131 13.25 1.97 -9.41
CA LYS A 131 14.20 0.86 -9.53
C LYS A 131 15.41 1.06 -8.63
N ARG A 132 15.98 2.27 -8.57
CA ARG A 132 17.09 2.60 -7.67
C ARG A 132 16.67 2.53 -6.21
N CYS A 133 15.47 3.02 -5.87
CA CYS A 133 14.92 2.88 -4.52
C CYS A 133 14.80 1.40 -4.12
N TYR A 134 14.34 0.53 -5.04
CA TYR A 134 14.25 -0.92 -4.79
C TYR A 134 15.62 -1.55 -4.55
N GLN A 135 16.66 -1.13 -5.25
CA GLN A 135 18.03 -1.63 -5.00
C GLN A 135 18.47 -1.34 -3.57
N VAL A 136 18.23 -0.12 -3.07
CA VAL A 136 18.55 0.25 -1.68
C VAL A 136 17.66 -0.50 -0.67
N GLU A 137 16.39 -0.70 -0.99
CA GLU A 137 15.43 -1.33 -0.08
C GLU A 137 15.69 -2.83 0.09
N PHE A 138 16.07 -3.53 -0.98
CA PHE A 138 16.11 -5.00 -1.01
C PHE A 138 17.51 -5.60 -1.16
N ASP A 139 18.51 -4.82 -1.55
CA ASP A 139 19.88 -5.32 -1.65
C ASP A 139 20.65 -5.13 -0.34
N PRO A 140 21.05 -6.22 0.34
CA PRO A 140 21.80 -6.15 1.58
C PRO A 140 23.24 -5.67 1.42
N SER A 141 23.77 -5.63 0.18
CA SER A 141 25.17 -5.24 -0.08
C SER A 141 25.42 -3.74 -0.01
N GLY A 142 24.40 -2.94 0.37
CA GLY A 142 24.54 -1.51 0.67
C GLY A 142 25.14 -0.76 -0.51
N HIS A 143 24.31 -0.42 -1.47
CA HIS A 143 24.81 0.37 -2.59
C HIS A 143 25.06 1.80 -2.13
N ASP A 144 26.10 2.37 -2.66
CA ASP A 144 26.54 3.75 -2.50
C ASP A 144 25.59 4.70 -3.27
N VAL A 145 24.29 4.59 -2.94
CA VAL A 145 23.24 5.43 -3.53
C VAL A 145 22.86 6.48 -2.51
N ASP A 146 23.15 7.72 -2.83
CA ASP A 146 22.80 8.87 -2.01
C ASP A 146 21.26 9.11 -2.03
N PRO A 147 20.56 8.99 -0.90
CA PRO A 147 19.14 9.27 -0.84
C PRO A 147 18.76 10.67 -1.30
N ASP A 148 19.62 11.67 -1.08
CA ASP A 148 19.39 13.06 -1.48
C ASP A 148 19.44 13.22 -3.00
N GLU A 149 20.29 12.43 -3.67
CA GLU A 149 20.29 12.36 -5.14
C GLU A 149 18.98 11.79 -5.65
N LEU A 150 18.47 10.71 -5.02
CA LEU A 150 17.19 10.11 -5.39
C LEU A 150 16.00 11.05 -5.18
N VAL A 151 15.95 11.79 -4.08
CA VAL A 151 14.95 12.85 -3.86
C VAL A 151 15.02 13.88 -4.97
N SER A 152 16.23 14.36 -5.30
CA SER A 152 16.46 15.34 -6.36
C SER A 152 15.99 14.85 -7.74
N MET A 153 16.23 13.57 -8.05
CA MET A 153 15.73 12.93 -9.27
C MET A 153 14.20 12.85 -9.28
N ALA A 154 13.59 12.42 -8.17
CA ALA A 154 12.14 12.34 -8.02
C ALA A 154 11.47 13.71 -8.19
N VAL A 155 12.00 14.74 -7.56
CA VAL A 155 11.50 16.12 -7.69
C VAL A 155 11.57 16.60 -9.15
N ARG A 156 12.69 16.34 -9.85
CA ARG A 156 12.81 16.69 -11.28
C ARG A 156 11.76 15.96 -12.12
N THR A 157 11.54 14.66 -11.85
CA THR A 157 10.56 13.84 -12.56
C THR A 157 9.15 14.40 -12.38
N VAL A 158 8.73 14.72 -11.15
CA VAL A 158 7.41 15.30 -10.87
C VAL A 158 7.23 16.67 -11.53
N ARG A 159 8.27 17.52 -11.49
CA ARG A 159 8.23 18.87 -12.10
C ARG A 159 8.16 18.85 -13.63
N SER A 160 8.86 17.91 -14.25
CA SER A 160 8.90 17.79 -15.72
C SER A 160 7.69 17.07 -16.32
N TRP A 161 6.81 16.55 -15.50
CA TRP A 161 5.63 15.83 -15.97
C TRP A 161 4.68 16.75 -16.73
N SER A 162 4.33 16.39 -17.96
CA SER A 162 3.46 17.15 -18.86
C SER A 162 2.37 16.28 -19.49
#